data_3b1d466340c3944cb4e1f0b946ff8363
#
_entry.id   3b1d466340c3944cb4e1f0b946ff8363
#
_cell.length_a   1.000
_cell.length_b   1.000
_cell.length_c   1.000
_cell.angle_alpha   90.00
_cell.angle_beta   90.00
_cell.angle_gamma   90.00
#
_symmetry.space_group_name_H-M   'P 1'
#
loop_
_entity.id
_entity.type
_entity.pdbx_description
1 polymer ?
#
loop_
_entity_poly.entity_id
_entity_poly.type
_entity_poly.pdbx_seq_one_letter_code
_entity_poly.pdbx_strand_id
1 'polypeptide(L)'
;MIETVYIELPFEKITYLDRPEFHKEEKEFKDALTRSMKTHGMKDPVYCWYNSKPYKDKIHIIVGNNRMTVAKDLGIKTIKAVVTNFKADEFPLKGEVLETDAEIKKLFHLPNDLQIRRDANGDVDQVMPVYYMKKGVREEYV
;
A
#
# COMPACT_ATOMS: atom_id res chain seq x y z
N MET A 1 0.85 20.25 -10.00
CA MET A 1 -0.04 19.07 -9.91
C MET A 1 0.69 17.93 -9.22
N ILE A 2 0.04 17.30 -8.28
CA ILE A 2 0.61 16.14 -7.58
C ILE A 2 0.33 14.90 -8.42
N GLU A 3 1.34 14.06 -8.60
CA GLU A 3 1.22 12.85 -9.39
C GLU A 3 1.05 11.61 -8.52
N THR A 4 0.48 10.58 -9.13
CA THR A 4 0.32 9.23 -8.57
C THR A 4 0.89 8.24 -9.57
N VAL A 5 1.74 7.33 -9.10
CA VAL A 5 2.34 6.31 -9.95
C VAL A 5 2.16 4.92 -9.35
N TYR A 6 2.13 3.91 -10.22
CA TYR A 6 2.30 2.52 -9.85
C TYR A 6 3.75 2.12 -10.12
N ILE A 7 4.40 1.52 -9.12
CA ILE A 7 5.81 1.16 -9.23
C ILE A 7 6.12 -0.07 -8.37
N GLU A 8 7.02 -0.90 -8.85
CA GLU A 8 7.62 -1.98 -8.06
C GLU A 8 8.90 -1.47 -7.42
N LEU A 9 9.00 -1.60 -6.11
CA LEU A 9 10.10 -1.08 -5.33
C LEU A 9 10.82 -2.20 -4.58
N PRO A 10 12.16 -2.10 -4.44
CA PRO A 10 12.85 -2.93 -3.46
C PRO A 10 12.25 -2.70 -2.08
N PHE A 11 12.13 -3.77 -1.30
CA PHE A 11 11.56 -3.70 0.05
C PHE A 11 12.19 -2.60 0.90
N GLU A 12 13.52 -2.49 0.85
CA GLU A 12 14.27 -1.53 1.65
C GLU A 12 14.05 -0.06 1.27
N LYS A 13 13.42 0.21 0.12
CA LYS A 13 13.10 1.59 -0.29
C LYS A 13 11.87 2.16 0.39
N ILE A 14 11.12 1.34 1.09
CA ILE A 14 9.85 1.74 1.69
C ILE A 14 10.02 1.85 3.21
N THR A 15 9.75 3.04 3.74
CA THR A 15 9.69 3.26 5.18
C THR A 15 8.32 2.85 5.70
N TYR A 16 8.27 2.02 6.72
CA TYR A 16 7.03 1.51 7.29
C TYR A 16 7.17 1.32 8.80
N LEU A 17 6.02 1.21 9.47
CA LEU A 17 5.99 0.87 10.89
C LEU A 17 6.00 -0.64 11.03
N ASP A 18 7.11 -1.18 11.51
CA ASP A 18 7.23 -2.61 11.80
C ASP A 18 6.35 -2.98 12.99
N ARG A 19 5.53 -4.01 12.83
CA ARG A 19 4.66 -4.53 13.88
C ARG A 19 4.97 -6.00 14.12
N PRO A 20 6.11 -6.30 14.78
CA PRO A 20 6.56 -7.68 14.96
C PRO A 20 5.56 -8.53 15.74
N GLU A 21 4.81 -7.88 16.64
CA GLU A 21 3.77 -8.52 17.42
C GLU A 21 2.43 -7.84 17.15
N PHE A 22 1.45 -8.61 16.68
CA PHE A 22 0.08 -8.16 16.56
C PHE A 22 -0.60 -8.32 17.92
N HIS A 23 -1.59 -7.47 18.20
CA HIS A 23 -2.44 -7.69 19.36
C HIS A 23 -3.07 -9.07 19.30
N LYS A 24 -3.38 -9.63 20.47
CA LYS A 24 -3.96 -10.96 20.59
C LYS A 24 -5.22 -11.11 19.71
N GLU A 25 -6.02 -10.07 19.62
CA GLU A 25 -7.24 -10.02 18.81
C GLU A 25 -6.96 -10.02 17.31
N GLU A 26 -5.75 -9.67 16.90
CA GLU A 26 -5.31 -9.61 15.51
C GLU A 26 -4.52 -10.83 15.08
N LYS A 27 -4.29 -11.80 15.97
CA LYS A 27 -3.47 -12.97 15.66
C LYS A 27 -4.01 -13.76 14.49
N GLU A 28 -5.33 -14.00 14.46
CA GLU A 28 -5.97 -14.70 13.35
C GLU A 28 -5.79 -13.96 12.04
N PHE A 29 -5.85 -12.65 12.08
CA PHE A 29 -5.60 -11.81 10.92
C PHE A 29 -4.16 -11.97 10.43
N LYS A 30 -3.19 -11.90 11.33
CA LYS A 30 -1.78 -12.10 10.96
C LYS A 30 -1.55 -13.47 10.36
N ASP A 31 -2.14 -14.50 10.94
CA ASP A 31 -2.00 -15.88 10.44
C ASP A 31 -2.61 -16.02 9.04
N ALA A 32 -3.80 -15.46 8.82
CA ALA A 32 -4.46 -15.47 7.51
C ALA A 32 -3.66 -14.67 6.47
N LEU A 33 -3.17 -13.50 6.84
CA LEU A 33 -2.33 -12.66 6.00
C LEU A 33 -1.06 -13.40 5.59
N THR A 34 -0.40 -14.03 6.55
CA THR A 34 0.81 -14.82 6.31
C THR A 34 0.54 -15.98 5.35
N ARG A 35 -0.54 -16.73 5.55
CA ARG A 35 -0.92 -17.83 4.66
C ARG A 35 -1.17 -17.33 3.24
N SER A 36 -1.93 -16.26 3.11
CA SER A 36 -2.27 -15.70 1.80
C SER A 36 -1.03 -15.19 1.07
N MET A 37 -0.19 -14.43 1.76
CA MET A 37 1.02 -13.88 1.16
C MET A 37 2.04 -14.96 0.82
N LYS A 38 2.12 -16.01 1.62
CA LYS A 38 2.98 -17.16 1.34
C LYS A 38 2.53 -17.93 0.09
N THR A 39 1.22 -18.01 -0.14
CA THR A 39 0.63 -18.75 -1.26
C THR A 39 0.55 -17.93 -2.53
N HIS A 40 0.16 -16.66 -2.43
CA HIS A 40 -0.20 -15.80 -3.57
C HIS A 40 0.68 -14.55 -3.71
N GLY A 41 1.60 -14.31 -2.79
CA GLY A 41 2.28 -13.03 -2.71
C GLY A 41 1.35 -11.92 -2.24
N MET A 42 1.71 -10.69 -2.48
CA MET A 42 0.84 -9.54 -2.17
C MET A 42 -0.16 -9.34 -3.30
N LYS A 43 -1.44 -9.51 -3.01
CA LYS A 43 -2.50 -9.37 -4.00
C LYS A 43 -2.70 -7.92 -4.44
N ASP A 44 -2.60 -7.00 -3.49
CA ASP A 44 -2.82 -5.58 -3.72
C ASP A 44 -1.53 -4.80 -3.49
N PRO A 45 -1.30 -3.72 -4.23
CA PRO A 45 -0.19 -2.83 -3.91
C PRO A 45 -0.41 -2.15 -2.57
N VAL A 46 0.68 -1.76 -1.92
CA VAL A 46 0.62 -0.88 -0.75
C VAL A 46 0.43 0.56 -1.22
N TYR A 47 -0.16 1.39 -0.39
CA TYR A 47 -0.31 2.81 -0.71
C TYR A 47 0.72 3.62 0.09
N CYS A 48 1.47 4.46 -0.63
CA CYS A 48 2.58 5.22 -0.07
C CYS A 48 2.48 6.70 -0.44
N TRP A 49 3.07 7.54 0.40
CA TRP A 49 3.38 8.92 0.09
C TRP A 49 4.89 9.11 -0.04
N TYR A 50 5.27 10.04 -0.90
CA TYR A 50 6.66 10.46 -1.05
C TYR A 50 6.87 11.83 -0.42
N ASN A 51 7.99 11.99 0.28
CA ASN A 51 8.49 13.30 0.72
C ASN A 51 7.55 14.06 1.64
N SER A 52 6.74 13.38 2.46
CA SER A 52 5.93 14.05 3.48
C SER A 52 6.71 14.19 4.79
N LYS A 53 6.44 15.25 5.52
CA LYS A 53 7.03 15.40 6.85
C LYS A 53 6.54 14.30 7.79
N PRO A 54 7.41 13.69 8.61
CA PRO A 54 8.85 13.92 8.78
C PRO A 54 9.74 13.09 7.84
N TYR A 55 9.19 12.47 6.82
CA TYR A 55 9.86 11.50 5.94
C TYR A 55 10.38 12.16 4.65
N LYS A 56 11.13 13.24 4.80
CA LYS A 56 11.69 13.96 3.66
C LYS A 56 12.53 13.02 2.78
N ASP A 57 12.32 13.09 1.47
CA ASP A 57 13.01 12.29 0.44
C ASP A 57 12.82 10.79 0.62
N LYS A 58 11.76 10.37 1.32
CA LYS A 58 11.47 8.96 1.54
C LYS A 58 10.08 8.59 1.04
N ILE A 59 9.95 7.32 0.68
CA ILE A 59 8.66 6.70 0.37
C ILE A 59 8.19 6.00 1.64
N HIS A 60 7.05 6.42 2.18
CA HIS A 60 6.54 5.81 3.40
C HIS A 60 5.11 5.31 3.26
N ILE A 61 4.82 4.26 4.00
CA ILE A 61 3.52 3.60 3.98
C ILE A 61 2.44 4.50 4.58
N ILE A 62 1.31 4.61 3.88
CA ILE A 62 0.06 5.11 4.42
C ILE A 62 -0.87 3.93 4.75
N VAL A 63 -0.99 2.97 3.82
CA VAL A 63 -1.79 1.76 4.04
C VAL A 63 -0.95 0.55 3.65
N GLY A 64 -0.76 -0.39 4.57
CA GLY A 64 -0.05 -1.63 4.32
C GLY A 64 1.05 -1.99 5.30
N ASN A 65 1.12 -1.35 6.48
CA ASN A 65 2.14 -1.68 7.48
C ASN A 65 2.13 -3.16 7.87
N ASN A 66 0.95 -3.74 8.06
CA ASN A 66 0.84 -5.15 8.41
C ASN A 66 1.40 -6.05 7.29
N ARG A 67 1.09 -5.73 6.04
CA ARG A 67 1.62 -6.49 4.89
C ARG A 67 3.12 -6.34 4.78
N MET A 68 3.68 -5.16 5.07
CA MET A 68 5.12 -4.96 5.08
C MET A 68 5.80 -5.78 6.17
N THR A 69 5.21 -5.86 7.37
CA THR A 69 5.73 -6.67 8.46
C THR A 69 5.78 -8.15 8.07
N VAL A 70 4.69 -8.67 7.49
CA VAL A 70 4.65 -10.06 7.02
C VAL A 70 5.60 -10.29 5.86
N ALA A 71 5.69 -9.34 4.94
CA ALA A 71 6.63 -9.43 3.81
C ALA A 71 8.08 -9.54 4.29
N LYS A 72 8.44 -8.79 5.33
CA LYS A 72 9.76 -8.90 5.95
C LYS A 72 10.01 -10.31 6.46
N ASP A 73 9.05 -10.87 7.20
CA ASP A 73 9.16 -12.21 7.77
C ASP A 73 9.26 -13.29 6.69
N LEU A 74 8.62 -13.10 5.56
CA LEU A 74 8.64 -14.02 4.44
C LEU A 74 9.80 -13.81 3.47
N GLY A 75 10.61 -12.78 3.68
CA GLY A 75 11.74 -12.46 2.82
C GLY A 75 11.35 -11.94 1.43
N ILE A 76 10.19 -11.31 1.30
CA ILE A 76 9.75 -10.71 0.03
C ILE A 76 10.62 -9.48 -0.26
N LYS A 77 11.22 -9.44 -1.43
CA LYS A 77 12.24 -8.44 -1.78
C LYS A 77 11.71 -7.27 -2.60
N THR A 78 10.61 -7.46 -3.31
CA THR A 78 10.04 -6.46 -4.20
C THR A 78 8.58 -6.23 -3.84
N ILE A 79 8.20 -4.97 -3.68
CA ILE A 79 6.87 -4.56 -3.23
C ILE A 79 6.20 -3.73 -4.33
N LYS A 80 4.97 -4.08 -4.68
CA LYS A 80 4.12 -3.28 -5.57
C LYS A 80 3.52 -2.14 -4.77
N ALA A 81 3.66 -0.91 -5.26
CA ALA A 81 3.23 0.28 -4.55
C ALA A 81 2.52 1.26 -5.47
N VAL A 82 1.51 1.92 -4.93
CA VAL A 82 0.93 3.14 -5.48
C VAL A 82 1.48 4.28 -4.65
N VAL A 83 2.21 5.19 -5.28
CA VAL A 83 2.88 6.30 -4.59
C VAL A 83 2.31 7.62 -5.08
N THR A 84 1.98 8.51 -4.16
CA THR A 84 1.51 9.86 -4.46
C THR A 84 2.24 10.91 -3.62
N ASN A 85 1.79 12.16 -3.68
CA ASN A 85 2.31 13.29 -2.91
C ASN A 85 3.67 13.80 -3.41
N PHE A 86 3.84 13.85 -4.73
CA PHE A 86 5.06 14.38 -5.33
C PHE A 86 4.73 15.10 -6.65
N LYS A 87 5.62 15.99 -7.05
CA LYS A 87 5.60 16.57 -8.40
C LYS A 87 6.45 15.70 -9.32
N ALA A 88 6.07 15.65 -10.60
CA ALA A 88 6.68 14.75 -11.58
C ALA A 88 8.21 14.81 -11.61
N ASP A 89 8.78 16.00 -11.46
CA ASP A 89 10.21 16.25 -11.49
C ASP A 89 10.95 15.99 -10.17
N GLU A 90 10.20 15.79 -9.09
CA GLU A 90 10.77 15.57 -7.74
C GLU A 90 10.94 14.09 -7.39
N PHE A 91 10.16 13.21 -8.00
CA PHE A 91 10.21 11.79 -7.67
C PHE A 91 11.40 11.13 -8.37
N PRO A 92 12.32 10.53 -7.59
CA PRO A 92 13.60 10.04 -8.13
C PRO A 92 13.51 8.77 -8.97
N LEU A 93 12.33 8.15 -9.03
CA LEU A 93 12.12 6.87 -9.70
C LEU A 93 11.02 7.01 -10.75
N LYS A 94 11.07 6.13 -11.76
CA LYS A 94 10.05 6.12 -12.80
C LYS A 94 9.04 5.02 -12.54
N GLY A 95 7.75 5.37 -12.68
CA GLY A 95 6.65 4.44 -12.56
C GLY A 95 5.59 4.73 -13.60
N GLU A 96 4.56 3.90 -13.63
CA GLU A 96 3.39 4.11 -14.48
C GLU A 96 2.51 5.18 -13.85
N VAL A 97 2.31 6.29 -14.56
CA VAL A 97 1.47 7.39 -14.09
C VAL A 97 0.01 6.98 -14.12
N LEU A 98 -0.70 7.23 -13.01
CA LEU A 98 -2.11 6.92 -12.85
C LEU A 98 -2.90 8.23 -12.77
N GLU A 99 -3.75 8.49 -13.76
CA GLU A 99 -4.49 9.75 -13.86
C GLU A 99 -5.93 9.63 -13.37
N THR A 100 -6.52 8.45 -13.47
CA THR A 100 -7.94 8.24 -13.16
C THR A 100 -8.14 7.23 -12.04
N ASP A 101 -9.30 7.34 -11.38
CA ASP A 101 -9.69 6.37 -10.35
C ASP A 101 -9.78 4.96 -10.93
N ALA A 102 -10.23 4.84 -12.18
CA ALA A 102 -10.33 3.54 -12.86
C ALA A 102 -8.94 2.88 -13.01
N GLU A 103 -7.92 3.66 -13.36
CA GLU A 103 -6.55 3.15 -13.48
C GLU A 103 -6.02 2.67 -12.13
N ILE A 104 -6.28 3.41 -11.05
CA ILE A 104 -5.88 3.01 -9.70
C ILE A 104 -6.61 1.73 -9.29
N LYS A 105 -7.94 1.72 -9.45
CA LYS A 105 -8.77 0.57 -9.04
C LYS A 105 -8.40 -0.71 -9.76
N LYS A 106 -7.95 -0.61 -11.00
CA LYS A 106 -7.54 -1.77 -11.81
C LYS A 106 -6.39 -2.55 -11.20
N LEU A 107 -5.58 -1.92 -10.36
CA LEU A 107 -4.43 -2.56 -9.71
C LEU A 107 -4.80 -3.43 -8.51
N PHE A 108 -6.04 -3.35 -8.06
CA PHE A 108 -6.50 -4.05 -6.87
C PHE A 108 -7.40 -5.22 -7.25
N HIS A 109 -7.28 -6.33 -6.53
CA HIS A 109 -8.07 -7.53 -6.83
C HIS A 109 -9.55 -7.38 -6.47
N LEU A 110 -9.88 -6.46 -5.56
CA LEU A 110 -11.26 -6.10 -5.23
C LEU A 110 -11.49 -4.62 -5.51
N PRO A 111 -11.53 -4.20 -6.78
CA PRO A 111 -11.55 -2.78 -7.13
C PRO A 111 -12.78 -2.03 -6.62
N ASN A 112 -13.92 -2.72 -6.44
CA ASN A 112 -15.15 -2.10 -5.93
C ASN A 112 -15.07 -1.80 -4.42
N ASP A 113 -14.11 -2.41 -3.73
CA ASP A 113 -13.88 -2.18 -2.30
C ASP A 113 -12.80 -1.12 -2.05
N LEU A 114 -12.40 -0.40 -3.08
CA LEU A 114 -11.40 0.64 -2.96
C LEU A 114 -12.04 2.01 -2.96
N GLN A 115 -11.71 2.82 -1.95
CA GLN A 115 -12.10 4.22 -1.88
C GLN A 115 -10.90 5.11 -2.22
N ILE A 116 -11.10 5.98 -3.19
CA ILE A 116 -10.10 6.97 -3.59
C ILE A 116 -10.65 8.34 -3.24
N ARG A 117 -9.96 9.07 -2.37
CA ARG A 117 -10.32 10.43 -2.03
C ARG A 117 -9.40 11.40 -2.75
N ARG A 118 -10.00 12.44 -3.33
CA ARG A 118 -9.25 13.51 -3.97
C ARG A 118 -9.43 14.81 -3.19
N ASP A 119 -8.40 15.65 -3.20
CA ASP A 119 -8.45 16.97 -2.59
C ASP A 119 -9.18 17.98 -3.49
N ALA A 120 -9.21 19.24 -3.05
CA ALA A 120 -9.87 20.32 -3.78
C ALA A 120 -9.24 20.59 -5.17
N ASN A 121 -7.99 20.20 -5.36
CA ASN A 121 -7.27 20.36 -6.63
C ASN A 121 -7.46 19.16 -7.57
N GLY A 122 -8.18 18.12 -7.13
CA GLY A 122 -8.35 16.90 -7.89
C GLY A 122 -7.21 15.89 -7.75
N ASP A 123 -6.23 16.17 -6.93
CA ASP A 123 -5.11 15.27 -6.68
C ASP A 123 -5.50 14.16 -5.70
N VAL A 124 -4.91 12.98 -5.85
CA VAL A 124 -5.19 11.86 -4.96
C VAL A 124 -4.67 12.18 -3.55
N ASP A 125 -5.56 12.15 -2.58
CA ASP A 125 -5.28 12.42 -1.19
C ASP A 125 -5.24 11.13 -0.35
N GLN A 126 -6.05 10.16 -0.72
CA GLN A 126 -6.11 8.89 0.02
C GLN A 126 -6.59 7.76 -0.88
N VAL A 127 -5.95 6.61 -0.75
CA VAL A 127 -6.37 5.35 -1.37
C VAL A 127 -6.50 4.33 -0.24
N MET A 128 -7.70 3.84 0.00
CA MET A 128 -7.97 2.98 1.13
C MET A 128 -8.99 1.89 0.79
N PRO A 129 -8.73 0.65 1.15
CA PRO A 129 -9.77 -0.37 1.09
C PRO A 129 -10.94 0.00 1.99
N VAL A 130 -12.17 -0.20 1.51
CA VAL A 130 -13.38 0.13 2.29
C VAL A 130 -13.73 -0.95 3.29
N TYR A 131 -13.10 -2.13 3.19
CA TYR A 131 -13.33 -3.18 4.18
C TYR A 131 -12.65 -2.83 5.49
N TYR A 132 -13.30 -3.21 6.56
CA TYR A 132 -12.67 -3.20 7.87
C TYR A 132 -12.69 -4.61 8.42
N MET A 133 -11.68 -4.92 9.22
CA MET A 133 -11.59 -6.16 9.94
C MET A 133 -12.76 -6.26 10.90
N LYS A 134 -13.87 -6.77 10.40
CA LYS A 134 -14.95 -7.19 11.27
C LYS A 134 -14.51 -8.47 11.99
N LYS A 135 -15.28 -8.89 12.95
CA LYS A 135 -15.07 -10.17 13.59
C LYS A 135 -14.94 -11.26 12.54
N GLY A 136 -13.75 -11.81 12.38
CA GLY A 136 -13.38 -12.72 11.31
C GLY A 136 -12.45 -12.07 10.30
N VAL A 137 -11.72 -12.90 9.59
CA VAL A 137 -10.68 -12.45 8.66
C VAL A 137 -11.18 -12.54 7.23
N ARG A 138 -11.00 -11.47 6.46
CA ARG A 138 -11.32 -11.44 5.04
C ARG A 138 -10.07 -11.80 4.24
N GLU A 139 -9.87 -13.08 4.01
CA GLU A 139 -8.66 -13.58 3.35
C GLU A 139 -8.51 -13.08 1.91
N GLU A 140 -9.59 -12.70 1.24
CA GLU A 140 -9.54 -12.14 -0.10
C GLU A 140 -8.78 -10.81 -0.18
N TYR A 141 -8.53 -10.17 0.95
CA TYR A 141 -7.76 -8.93 1.02
C TYR A 141 -6.28 -9.13 1.32
N VAL A 142 -5.92 -10.28 1.79
CA VAL A 142 -4.57 -10.49 2.32
C VAL A 142 -3.69 -11.33 1.41
#